data_3738d455b93cbbaf6b281b33ceb30a1d
#
_entry.id   3738d455b93cbbaf6b281b33ceb30a1d
#
_cell.length_a   1.000
_cell.length_b   1.000
_cell.length_c   1.000
_cell.angle_alpha   90.00
_cell.angle_beta   90.00
_cell.angle_gamma   90.00
#
_symmetry.space_group_name_H-M   'P 1'
#
loop_
_entity.id
_entity.type
_entity.pdbx_description
1 polymer ?
#
loop_
_entity_poly.entity_id
_entity_poly.type
_entity_poly.pdbx_seq_one_letter_code
_entity_poly.pdbx_strand_id
1 'polypeptide(L)'
;MNTTLILLIVANVLISLKGFSDEYFFEKYKFWVKGIQSGESFRMVSSAFLHVDYMHLFFNMYALYLFGDIVLNSLGLVLFVLVYVLSLLGGSILSLRIHKNQPYYTAVGASGAVSGILYSAVLLYPDMTLMMFPLPIPIPAYLFALGYMIYSIYGMKKNIGNIGHSAHLGGSIAGYVSTLVFYPDLLVNQTWITLLIGLPIPIFFIMNRRNS
;
A
#
# COMPACT_ATOMS: atom_id res chain seq x y z
N MET A 1 8.75 -14.55 14.28
CA MET A 1 8.16 -14.14 12.99
C MET A 1 7.32 -15.27 12.43
N ASN A 2 6.11 -15.01 11.99
CA ASN A 2 5.19 -16.02 11.49
C ASN A 2 5.65 -16.54 10.10
N THR A 3 5.51 -17.85 9.88
CA THR A 3 5.92 -18.51 8.61
C THR A 3 5.29 -17.88 7.37
N THR A 4 4.03 -17.45 7.45
CA THR A 4 3.34 -16.80 6.33
C THR A 4 4.00 -15.49 5.93
N LEU A 5 4.37 -14.66 6.90
CA LEU A 5 5.06 -13.40 6.65
C LEU A 5 6.43 -13.62 6.01
N ILE A 6 7.17 -14.64 6.50
CA ILE A 6 8.44 -15.05 5.89
C ILE A 6 8.24 -15.46 4.43
N LEU A 7 7.27 -16.32 4.15
CA LEU A 7 6.98 -16.80 2.79
C LEU A 7 6.61 -15.65 1.85
N LEU A 8 5.82 -14.68 2.33
CA LEU A 8 5.44 -13.51 1.55
C LEU A 8 6.65 -12.61 1.23
N ILE A 9 7.53 -12.39 2.22
CA ILE A 9 8.78 -11.63 2.01
C ILE A 9 9.69 -12.37 1.03
N VAL A 10 9.89 -13.67 1.23
CA VAL A 10 10.74 -14.51 0.35
C VAL A 10 10.21 -14.50 -1.10
N ALA A 11 8.89 -14.63 -1.29
CA ALA A 11 8.28 -14.55 -2.62
C ALA A 11 8.58 -13.21 -3.31
N ASN A 12 8.43 -12.09 -2.59
CA ASN A 12 8.77 -10.76 -3.12
C ASN A 12 10.24 -10.64 -3.48
N VAL A 13 11.14 -11.12 -2.61
CA VAL A 13 12.59 -11.10 -2.87
C VAL A 13 12.94 -11.92 -4.11
N LEU A 14 12.49 -13.17 -4.19
CA LEU A 14 12.83 -14.05 -5.31
C LEU A 14 12.31 -13.54 -6.66
N ILE A 15 11.04 -13.06 -6.68
CA ILE A 15 10.43 -12.53 -7.90
C ILE A 15 11.12 -11.22 -8.32
N SER A 16 11.48 -10.35 -7.37
CA SER A 16 12.21 -9.11 -7.68
C SER A 16 13.63 -9.37 -8.18
N LEU A 17 14.36 -10.32 -7.57
CA LEU A 17 15.69 -10.72 -8.05
C LEU A 17 15.64 -11.28 -9.48
N LYS A 18 14.60 -12.06 -9.80
CA LYS A 18 14.35 -12.50 -11.17
C LYS A 18 14.09 -11.31 -12.09
N GLY A 19 13.27 -10.35 -11.67
CA GLY A 19 12.98 -9.11 -12.42
C GLY A 19 14.23 -8.25 -12.66
N PHE A 20 15.15 -8.16 -11.70
CA PHE A 20 16.41 -7.41 -11.86
C PHE A 20 17.38 -8.07 -12.87
N SER A 21 17.28 -9.37 -13.06
CA SER A 21 18.16 -10.13 -13.96
C SER A 21 17.54 -10.42 -15.33
N ASP A 22 16.24 -10.22 -15.51
CA ASP A 22 15.49 -10.58 -16.70
C ASP A 22 14.48 -9.47 -17.05
N GLU A 23 14.88 -8.61 -18.01
CA GLU A 23 14.09 -7.48 -18.47
C GLU A 23 12.76 -7.93 -19.12
N TYR A 24 12.77 -9.05 -19.86
CA TYR A 24 11.55 -9.58 -20.47
C TYR A 24 10.54 -10.00 -19.39
N PHE A 25 11.01 -10.66 -18.34
CA PHE A 25 10.18 -11.03 -17.20
C PHE A 25 9.62 -9.77 -16.51
N PHE A 26 10.45 -8.76 -16.25
CA PHE A 26 10.03 -7.51 -15.63
C PHE A 26 8.94 -6.82 -16.45
N GLU A 27 9.16 -6.64 -17.77
CA GLU A 27 8.22 -6.01 -18.69
C GLU A 27 6.90 -6.78 -18.79
N LYS A 28 6.93 -8.10 -18.77
CA LYS A 28 5.75 -8.96 -18.83
C LYS A 28 4.86 -8.82 -17.61
N TYR A 29 5.43 -8.64 -16.41
CA TYR A 29 4.68 -8.72 -15.16
C TYR A 29 4.47 -7.37 -14.44
N LYS A 30 5.08 -6.27 -14.90
CA LYS A 30 4.84 -4.94 -14.36
C LYS A 30 3.40 -4.48 -14.61
N PHE A 31 2.88 -3.62 -13.73
CA PHE A 31 1.64 -2.88 -13.98
C PHE A 31 1.80 -2.03 -15.23
N TRP A 32 0.90 -2.17 -16.17
CA TRP A 32 0.90 -1.42 -17.43
C TRP A 32 -0.54 -1.15 -17.84
N VAL A 33 -0.92 0.14 -17.89
CA VAL A 33 -2.31 0.55 -18.13
C VAL A 33 -2.85 -0.02 -19.45
N LYS A 34 -2.13 0.15 -20.56
CA LYS A 34 -2.58 -0.36 -21.87
C LYS A 34 -2.74 -1.88 -21.85
N GLY A 35 -1.80 -2.61 -21.27
CA GLY A 35 -1.87 -4.08 -21.16
C GLY A 35 -3.12 -4.52 -20.37
N ILE A 36 -3.37 -3.89 -19.22
CA ILE A 36 -4.53 -4.20 -18.37
C ILE A 36 -5.84 -3.89 -19.12
N GLN A 37 -5.93 -2.75 -19.80
CA GLN A 37 -7.10 -2.38 -20.61
C GLN A 37 -7.31 -3.32 -21.80
N SER A 38 -6.26 -4.00 -22.26
CA SER A 38 -6.31 -5.00 -23.33
C SER A 38 -6.57 -6.44 -22.80
N GLY A 39 -6.88 -6.61 -21.52
CA GLY A 39 -7.24 -7.89 -20.91
C GLY A 39 -6.16 -8.55 -20.05
N GLU A 40 -4.95 -7.97 -19.94
CA GLU A 40 -3.85 -8.51 -19.12
C GLU A 40 -4.01 -8.17 -17.63
N SER A 41 -5.19 -8.49 -17.05
CA SER A 41 -5.55 -8.14 -15.66
C SER A 41 -4.63 -8.73 -14.60
N PHE A 42 -3.90 -9.83 -14.90
CA PHE A 42 -2.91 -10.42 -14.00
C PHE A 42 -1.83 -9.40 -13.56
N ARG A 43 -1.55 -8.38 -14.38
CA ARG A 43 -0.60 -7.31 -14.08
C ARG A 43 -0.97 -6.49 -12.84
N MET A 44 -2.27 -6.46 -12.49
CA MET A 44 -2.74 -5.80 -11.27
C MET A 44 -2.26 -6.48 -9.99
N VAL A 45 -1.93 -7.78 -10.07
CA VAL A 45 -1.41 -8.58 -8.96
C VAL A 45 0.09 -8.82 -9.08
N SER A 46 0.56 -9.22 -10.26
CA SER A 46 1.97 -9.61 -10.45
C SER A 46 2.94 -8.47 -10.20
N SER A 47 2.56 -7.23 -10.54
CA SER A 47 3.38 -6.04 -10.32
C SER A 47 3.72 -5.76 -8.86
N ALA A 48 2.90 -6.25 -7.93
CA ALA A 48 3.14 -6.08 -6.49
C ALA A 48 4.32 -6.92 -5.97
N PHE A 49 4.83 -7.87 -6.76
CA PHE A 49 5.98 -8.70 -6.41
C PHE A 49 7.27 -8.26 -7.11
N LEU A 50 7.21 -7.24 -7.97
CA LEU A 50 8.36 -6.66 -8.65
C LEU A 50 8.78 -5.36 -7.97
N HIS A 51 10.07 -5.01 -8.05
CA HIS A 51 10.60 -3.74 -7.56
C HIS A 51 11.55 -3.16 -8.59
N VAL A 52 11.73 -1.82 -8.60
CA VAL A 52 12.63 -1.16 -9.57
C VAL A 52 14.09 -1.32 -9.20
N ASP A 53 14.41 -1.41 -7.90
CA ASP A 53 15.76 -1.54 -7.38
C ASP A 53 15.80 -2.19 -5.99
N TYR A 54 17.02 -2.45 -5.51
CA TYR A 54 17.25 -3.10 -4.21
C TYR A 54 16.77 -2.26 -3.02
N MET A 55 16.86 -0.93 -3.09
CA MET A 55 16.43 -0.05 -2.00
C MET A 55 14.90 -0.04 -1.90
N HIS A 56 14.21 0.02 -3.04
CA HIS A 56 12.76 -0.10 -3.11
C HIS A 56 12.28 -1.43 -2.53
N LEU A 57 12.92 -2.55 -2.92
CA LEU A 57 12.64 -3.87 -2.35
C LEU A 57 12.87 -3.89 -0.84
N PHE A 58 14.04 -3.41 -0.39
CA PHE A 58 14.41 -3.39 1.03
C PHE A 58 13.39 -2.64 1.88
N PHE A 59 13.01 -1.41 1.51
CA PHE A 59 12.07 -0.62 2.29
C PHE A 59 10.67 -1.24 2.33
N ASN A 60 10.22 -1.85 1.23
CA ASN A 60 8.93 -2.57 1.23
C ASN A 60 8.97 -3.77 2.16
N MET A 61 10.00 -4.60 2.09
CA MET A 61 10.12 -5.80 2.93
C MET A 61 10.34 -5.43 4.40
N TYR A 62 11.10 -4.38 4.68
CA TYR A 62 11.28 -3.88 6.04
C TYR A 62 9.97 -3.36 6.64
N ALA A 63 9.20 -2.57 5.91
CA ALA A 63 7.90 -2.10 6.36
C ALA A 63 6.90 -3.26 6.52
N LEU A 64 6.90 -4.22 5.60
CA LEU A 64 6.08 -5.42 5.70
C LEU A 64 6.46 -6.28 6.92
N TYR A 65 7.75 -6.39 7.21
CA TYR A 65 8.24 -7.08 8.42
C TYR A 65 7.74 -6.41 9.70
N LEU A 66 7.88 -5.08 9.81
CA LEU A 66 7.48 -4.32 11.00
C LEU A 66 5.96 -4.33 11.22
N PHE A 67 5.20 -3.93 10.22
CA PHE A 67 3.76 -3.75 10.36
C PHE A 67 2.98 -5.04 10.13
N GLY A 68 3.50 -5.93 9.30
CA GLY A 68 2.86 -7.21 8.99
C GLY A 68 2.78 -8.13 10.21
N ASP A 69 3.81 -8.16 11.05
CA ASP A 69 3.80 -8.96 12.28
C ASP A 69 2.74 -8.45 13.27
N ILE A 70 2.59 -7.12 13.39
CA ILE A 70 1.55 -6.50 14.24
C ILE A 70 0.16 -6.93 13.77
N VAL A 71 -0.15 -6.76 12.47
CA VAL A 71 -1.48 -7.07 11.93
C VAL A 71 -1.77 -8.55 12.00
N LEU A 72 -0.79 -9.40 11.68
CA LEU A 72 -0.93 -10.85 11.70
C LEU A 72 -1.21 -11.39 13.11
N ASN A 73 -0.51 -10.87 14.12
CA ASN A 73 -0.71 -11.28 15.52
C ASN A 73 -2.05 -10.76 16.08
N SER A 74 -2.54 -9.62 15.60
CA SER A 74 -3.78 -9.01 16.07
C SER A 74 -5.03 -9.56 15.41
N LEU A 75 -5.00 -9.72 14.08
CA LEU A 75 -6.16 -10.14 13.30
C LEU A 75 -6.16 -11.64 12.95
N GLY A 76 -5.04 -12.31 13.12
CA GLY A 76 -4.83 -13.68 12.67
C GLY A 76 -4.57 -13.80 11.16
N LEU A 77 -4.21 -15.02 10.74
CA LEU A 77 -3.73 -15.29 9.40
C LEU A 77 -4.72 -14.91 8.29
N VAL A 78 -5.98 -15.33 8.44
CA VAL A 78 -6.98 -15.16 7.39
C VAL A 78 -7.24 -13.67 7.12
N LEU A 79 -7.46 -12.89 8.17
CA LEU A 79 -7.74 -11.46 8.03
C LEU A 79 -6.52 -10.67 7.59
N PHE A 80 -5.31 -11.04 8.04
CA PHE A 80 -4.06 -10.48 7.52
C PHE A 80 -3.96 -10.64 6.00
N VAL A 81 -4.16 -11.86 5.49
CA VAL A 81 -4.12 -12.14 4.05
C VAL A 81 -5.18 -11.34 3.30
N LEU A 82 -6.40 -11.27 3.84
CA LEU A 82 -7.48 -10.48 3.24
C LEU A 82 -7.14 -8.99 3.19
N VAL A 83 -6.64 -8.40 4.29
CA VAL A 83 -6.21 -6.99 4.31
C VAL A 83 -5.11 -6.77 3.28
N TYR A 84 -4.10 -7.64 3.21
CA TYR A 84 -3.00 -7.54 2.26
C TYR A 84 -3.49 -7.56 0.81
N VAL A 85 -4.32 -8.55 0.45
CA VAL A 85 -4.85 -8.72 -0.91
C VAL A 85 -5.80 -7.57 -1.29
N LEU A 86 -6.70 -7.19 -0.40
CA LEU A 86 -7.61 -6.05 -0.63
C LEU A 86 -6.85 -4.74 -0.82
N SER A 87 -5.77 -4.53 -0.05
CA SER A 87 -4.91 -3.36 -0.19
C SER A 87 -4.13 -3.35 -1.50
N LEU A 88 -3.59 -4.50 -1.92
CA LEU A 88 -2.95 -4.67 -3.22
C LEU A 88 -3.91 -4.33 -4.35
N LEU A 89 -5.10 -4.91 -4.34
CA LEU A 89 -6.13 -4.68 -5.37
C LEU A 89 -6.63 -3.24 -5.33
N GLY A 90 -6.89 -2.68 -4.14
CA GLY A 90 -7.29 -1.28 -3.96
C GLY A 90 -6.28 -0.30 -4.55
N GLY A 91 -4.99 -0.55 -4.33
CA GLY A 91 -3.89 0.21 -4.94
C GLY A 91 -3.89 0.12 -6.46
N SER A 92 -4.00 -1.09 -7.00
CA SER A 92 -4.03 -1.34 -8.44
C SER A 92 -5.26 -0.74 -9.12
N ILE A 93 -6.45 -0.89 -8.52
CA ILE A 93 -7.70 -0.34 -9.04
C ILE A 93 -7.66 1.19 -9.08
N LEU A 94 -7.21 1.83 -7.99
CA LEU A 94 -7.11 3.29 -7.96
C LEU A 94 -6.07 3.80 -8.96
N SER A 95 -4.93 3.12 -9.09
CA SER A 95 -3.92 3.46 -10.09
C SER A 95 -4.48 3.36 -11.51
N LEU A 96 -5.18 2.28 -11.83
CA LEU A 96 -5.80 2.10 -13.14
C LEU A 96 -6.83 3.21 -13.42
N ARG A 97 -7.65 3.57 -12.44
CA ARG A 97 -8.66 4.62 -12.58
C ARG A 97 -8.06 6.01 -12.79
N ILE A 98 -7.04 6.36 -12.03
CA ILE A 98 -6.36 7.67 -12.12
C ILE A 98 -5.61 7.81 -13.45
N HIS A 99 -4.92 6.74 -13.87
CA HIS A 99 -4.08 6.75 -15.06
C HIS A 99 -4.76 6.16 -16.31
N LYS A 100 -6.10 6.02 -16.31
CA LYS A 100 -6.87 5.39 -17.41
C LYS A 100 -6.59 5.98 -18.81
N ASN A 101 -6.26 7.26 -18.87
CA ASN A 101 -5.94 7.99 -20.11
C ASN A 101 -4.42 8.10 -20.38
N GLN A 102 -3.60 7.38 -19.61
CA GLN A 102 -2.14 7.35 -19.72
C GLN A 102 -1.68 5.93 -20.09
N PRO A 103 -1.79 5.51 -21.36
CA PRO A 103 -1.58 4.13 -21.80
C PRO A 103 -0.16 3.60 -21.49
N TYR A 104 0.81 4.51 -21.38
CA TYR A 104 2.21 4.16 -21.10
C TYR A 104 2.57 4.21 -19.60
N TYR A 105 1.61 4.53 -18.72
CA TYR A 105 1.85 4.48 -17.28
C TYR A 105 2.16 3.06 -16.84
N THR A 106 3.26 2.91 -16.09
CA THR A 106 3.70 1.66 -15.50
C THR A 106 4.02 1.85 -14.02
N ALA A 107 3.90 0.78 -13.24
CA ALA A 107 4.26 0.77 -11.82
C ALA A 107 4.66 -0.64 -11.37
N VAL A 108 5.46 -0.73 -10.31
CA VAL A 108 5.81 -1.97 -9.61
C VAL A 108 5.99 -1.69 -8.14
N GLY A 109 5.88 -2.70 -7.30
CA GLY A 109 6.16 -2.66 -5.86
C GLY A 109 5.03 -3.18 -5.00
N ALA A 110 5.40 -3.79 -3.89
CA ALA A 110 4.47 -4.24 -2.86
C ALA A 110 3.82 -3.06 -2.09
N SER A 111 4.26 -1.82 -2.36
CA SER A 111 3.97 -0.65 -1.53
C SER A 111 2.48 -0.32 -1.38
N GLY A 112 1.64 -0.65 -2.37
CA GLY A 112 0.19 -0.54 -2.23
C GLY A 112 -0.34 -1.44 -1.12
N ALA A 113 0.01 -2.72 -1.14
CA ALA A 113 -0.36 -3.67 -0.10
C ALA A 113 0.25 -3.30 1.27
N VAL A 114 1.53 -2.94 1.28
CA VAL A 114 2.28 -2.53 2.50
C VAL A 114 1.68 -1.28 3.11
N SER A 115 1.24 -0.31 2.31
CA SER A 115 0.52 0.88 2.81
C SER A 115 -0.77 0.50 3.52
N GLY A 116 -1.54 -0.45 3.00
CA GLY A 116 -2.74 -0.92 3.67
C GLY A 116 -2.45 -1.66 4.98
N ILE A 117 -1.41 -2.49 5.02
CA ILE A 117 -0.93 -3.14 6.24
C ILE A 117 -0.47 -2.11 7.28
N LEU A 118 0.23 -1.05 6.87
CA LEU A 118 0.58 0.08 7.73
C LEU A 118 -0.67 0.71 8.36
N TYR A 119 -1.69 1.02 7.54
CA TYR A 119 -2.95 1.61 8.04
C TYR A 119 -3.69 0.69 8.99
N SER A 120 -3.71 -0.61 8.70
CA SER A 120 -4.26 -1.62 9.61
C SER A 120 -3.52 -1.64 10.95
N ALA A 121 -2.18 -1.65 10.93
CA ALA A 121 -1.36 -1.61 12.14
C ALA A 121 -1.60 -0.35 12.98
N VAL A 122 -1.70 0.82 12.32
CA VAL A 122 -1.96 2.10 13.00
C VAL A 122 -3.36 2.15 13.60
N LEU A 123 -4.38 1.59 12.94
CA LEU A 123 -5.72 1.48 13.52
C LEU A 123 -5.75 0.58 14.75
N LEU A 124 -4.98 -0.51 14.75
CA LEU A 124 -4.91 -1.45 15.86
C LEU A 124 -4.10 -0.89 17.05
N TYR A 125 -3.02 -0.15 16.77
CA TYR A 125 -2.10 0.40 17.77
C TYR A 125 -1.72 1.86 17.44
N PRO A 126 -2.64 2.81 17.57
CA PRO A 126 -2.41 4.19 17.15
C PRO A 126 -1.34 4.92 17.96
N ASP A 127 -1.19 4.54 19.22
CA ASP A 127 -0.22 5.16 20.13
C ASP A 127 1.20 4.61 19.99
N MET A 128 1.41 3.61 19.10
CA MET A 128 2.77 3.16 18.83
C MET A 128 3.62 4.31 18.27
N THR A 129 4.88 4.31 18.62
CA THR A 129 5.83 5.33 18.16
C THR A 129 6.67 4.77 17.02
N LEU A 130 6.70 5.49 15.91
CA LEU A 130 7.55 5.18 14.76
C LEU A 130 8.80 6.05 14.81
N MET A 131 9.97 5.44 14.58
CA MET A 131 11.22 6.17 14.40
C MET A 131 11.53 6.28 12.90
N MET A 132 11.68 7.51 12.42
CA MET A 132 12.01 7.76 11.00
C MET A 132 13.54 7.79 10.81
N PHE A 133 14.07 6.75 10.17
CA PHE A 133 15.46 6.76 9.74
C PHE A 133 15.68 7.78 8.60
N PRO A 134 16.78 8.59 8.59
CA PRO A 134 17.92 8.56 9.52
C PRO A 134 17.77 9.43 10.77
N LEU A 135 16.66 10.14 10.92
CA LEU A 135 16.42 11.01 12.08
C LEU A 135 15.68 10.19 13.14
N PRO A 136 16.28 9.99 14.33
CA PRO A 136 15.64 9.26 15.42
C PRO A 136 14.58 10.12 16.15
N ILE A 137 13.67 10.73 15.39
CA ILE A 137 12.57 11.53 15.94
C ILE A 137 11.39 10.60 16.14
N PRO A 138 10.92 10.38 17.36
CA PRO A 138 9.75 9.57 17.63
C PRO A 138 8.49 10.31 17.16
N ILE A 139 7.72 9.68 16.27
CA ILE A 139 6.46 10.21 15.74
C ILE A 139 5.33 9.24 16.11
N PRO A 140 4.24 9.69 16.73
CA PRO A 140 3.06 8.87 16.92
C PRO A 140 2.55 8.31 15.58
N ALA A 141 2.23 7.01 15.54
CA ALA A 141 1.90 6.33 14.29
C ALA A 141 0.67 6.93 13.58
N TYR A 142 -0.32 7.41 14.32
CA TYR A 142 -1.48 8.08 13.74
C TYR A 142 -1.13 9.39 13.01
N LEU A 143 -0.15 10.17 13.53
CA LEU A 143 0.35 11.38 12.84
C LEU A 143 1.13 11.02 11.58
N PHE A 144 1.94 9.96 11.65
CA PHE A 144 2.63 9.45 10.47
C PHE A 144 1.64 9.00 9.38
N ALA A 145 0.62 8.21 9.74
CA ALA A 145 -0.40 7.75 8.81
C ALA A 145 -1.16 8.92 8.16
N LEU A 146 -1.59 9.91 8.97
CA LEU A 146 -2.24 11.12 8.46
C LEU A 146 -1.35 11.85 7.45
N GLY A 147 -0.10 12.12 7.82
CA GLY A 147 0.88 12.79 6.96
C GLY A 147 1.17 12.00 5.68
N TYR A 148 1.29 10.68 5.77
CA TYR A 148 1.51 9.79 4.63
C TYR A 148 0.35 9.81 3.63
N MET A 149 -0.90 9.83 4.10
CA MET A 149 -2.07 9.94 3.21
C MET A 149 -2.12 11.31 2.52
N ILE A 150 -1.91 12.40 3.28
CA ILE A 150 -1.86 13.76 2.70
C ILE A 150 -0.73 13.86 1.67
N TYR A 151 0.46 13.33 1.99
CA TYR A 151 1.58 13.27 1.06
C TYR A 151 1.26 12.47 -0.20
N SER A 152 0.57 11.32 -0.06
CA SER A 152 0.18 10.50 -1.20
C SER A 152 -0.82 11.22 -2.11
N ILE A 153 -1.80 11.94 -1.54
CA ILE A 153 -2.75 12.76 -2.30
C ILE A 153 -2.03 13.92 -3.02
N TYR A 154 -1.15 14.61 -2.31
CA TYR A 154 -0.40 15.74 -2.86
C TYR A 154 0.57 15.29 -3.95
N GLY A 155 1.34 14.23 -3.69
CA GLY A 155 2.31 13.65 -4.62
C GLY A 155 1.68 13.14 -5.91
N MET A 156 0.51 12.50 -5.80
CA MET A 156 -0.27 12.07 -6.94
C MET A 156 -0.71 13.27 -7.82
N LYS A 157 -1.19 14.37 -7.21
CA LYS A 157 -1.63 15.57 -7.94
C LYS A 157 -0.49 16.33 -8.59
N LYS A 158 0.68 16.32 -7.99
CA LYS A 158 1.87 17.06 -8.45
C LYS A 158 2.84 16.21 -9.26
N ASN A 159 2.57 14.90 -9.42
CA ASN A 159 3.48 13.93 -10.04
C ASN A 159 4.89 13.98 -9.42
N ILE A 160 4.97 13.97 -8.09
CA ILE A 160 6.23 14.09 -7.37
C ILE A 160 7.01 12.77 -7.44
N GLY A 161 8.20 12.80 -8.00
CA GLY A 161 9.10 11.64 -8.09
C GLY A 161 8.52 10.48 -8.93
N ASN A 162 9.22 9.36 -8.91
CA ASN A 162 8.78 8.10 -9.55
C ASN A 162 8.06 7.20 -8.54
N ILE A 163 7.22 7.79 -7.67
CA ILE A 163 6.51 7.06 -6.62
C ILE A 163 5.08 6.77 -7.07
N GLY A 164 4.64 5.53 -6.87
CA GLY A 164 3.27 5.10 -7.17
C GLY A 164 2.22 5.64 -6.16
N HIS A 165 2.11 6.96 -6.03
CA HIS A 165 1.22 7.61 -5.06
C HIS A 165 -0.23 7.15 -5.14
N SER A 166 -0.74 6.87 -6.35
CA SER A 166 -2.09 6.34 -6.54
C SER A 166 -2.25 4.93 -5.96
N ALA A 167 -1.21 4.08 -6.10
CA ALA A 167 -1.20 2.75 -5.50
C ALA A 167 -1.13 2.81 -3.97
N HIS A 168 -0.30 3.71 -3.42
CA HIS A 168 -0.19 3.93 -1.98
C HIS A 168 -1.53 4.40 -1.40
N LEU A 169 -2.14 5.40 -2.01
CA LEU A 169 -3.43 5.93 -1.56
C LEU A 169 -4.53 4.87 -1.62
N GLY A 170 -4.64 4.15 -2.74
CA GLY A 170 -5.64 3.10 -2.91
C GLY A 170 -5.45 1.95 -1.92
N GLY A 171 -4.21 1.54 -1.69
CA GLY A 171 -3.85 0.52 -0.69
C GLY A 171 -4.17 0.96 0.73
N SER A 172 -3.80 2.20 1.10
CA SER A 172 -4.11 2.80 2.41
C SER A 172 -5.62 2.84 2.68
N ILE A 173 -6.40 3.29 1.70
CA ILE A 173 -7.87 3.32 1.80
C ILE A 173 -8.43 1.91 1.99
N ALA A 174 -8.00 0.96 1.18
CA ALA A 174 -8.49 -0.42 1.25
C ALA A 174 -8.11 -1.09 2.58
N GLY A 175 -6.87 -0.89 3.07
CA GLY A 175 -6.43 -1.39 4.36
C GLY A 175 -7.20 -0.77 5.52
N TYR A 176 -7.40 0.55 5.49
CA TYR A 176 -8.20 1.27 6.47
C TYR A 176 -9.64 0.72 6.52
N VAL A 177 -10.32 0.65 5.37
CA VAL A 177 -11.72 0.21 5.30
C VAL A 177 -11.85 -1.26 5.68
N SER A 178 -11.02 -2.14 5.15
CA SER A 178 -11.10 -3.58 5.46
C SER A 178 -10.84 -3.86 6.94
N THR A 179 -9.91 -3.15 7.57
CA THR A 179 -9.66 -3.30 9.01
C THR A 179 -10.87 -2.91 9.84
N LEU A 180 -11.54 -1.80 9.51
CA LEU A 180 -12.76 -1.37 10.21
C LEU A 180 -13.94 -2.33 9.97
N VAL A 181 -14.04 -2.92 8.78
CA VAL A 181 -15.07 -3.93 8.47
C VAL A 181 -14.84 -5.20 9.30
N PHE A 182 -13.59 -5.64 9.42
CA PHE A 182 -13.24 -6.85 10.16
C PHE A 182 -13.19 -6.65 11.68
N TYR A 183 -12.94 -5.40 12.12
CA TYR A 183 -12.82 -5.03 13.53
C TYR A 183 -13.59 -3.74 13.83
N PRO A 184 -14.93 -3.79 13.76
CA PRO A 184 -15.78 -2.59 13.89
C PRO A 184 -15.70 -1.93 15.27
N ASP A 185 -15.28 -2.65 16.29
CA ASP A 185 -15.09 -2.11 17.64
C ASP A 185 -14.08 -0.95 17.68
N LEU A 186 -13.19 -0.85 16.70
CA LEU A 186 -12.26 0.29 16.57
C LEU A 186 -13.00 1.62 16.35
N LEU A 187 -14.17 1.59 15.72
CA LEU A 187 -15.01 2.79 15.55
C LEU A 187 -15.52 3.35 16.88
N VAL A 188 -15.70 2.50 17.87
CA VAL A 188 -16.18 2.87 19.20
C VAL A 188 -15.01 3.16 20.14
N ASN A 189 -14.04 2.24 20.20
CA ASN A 189 -12.95 2.30 21.18
C ASN A 189 -11.88 3.34 20.83
N GLN A 190 -11.75 3.71 19.53
CA GLN A 190 -10.74 4.65 19.02
C GLN A 190 -11.34 5.66 18.05
N THR A 191 -12.55 6.14 18.33
CA THR A 191 -13.37 6.98 17.45
C THR A 191 -12.60 8.16 16.86
N TRP A 192 -11.97 8.98 17.72
CA TRP A 192 -11.32 10.22 17.27
C TRP A 192 -10.11 9.96 16.38
N ILE A 193 -9.28 8.95 16.67
CA ILE A 193 -8.13 8.57 15.84
C ILE A 193 -8.59 8.03 14.49
N THR A 194 -9.58 7.12 14.54
CA THR A 194 -10.18 6.53 13.34
C THR A 194 -10.71 7.64 12.41
N LEU A 195 -11.47 8.59 12.95
CA LEU A 195 -11.96 9.73 12.17
C LEU A 195 -10.83 10.62 11.67
N LEU A 196 -9.81 10.91 12.49
CA LEU A 196 -8.69 11.77 12.13
C LEU A 196 -7.91 11.22 10.92
N ILE A 197 -7.49 9.95 10.98
CA ILE A 197 -6.71 9.35 9.91
C ILE A 197 -7.55 9.01 8.67
N GLY A 198 -8.86 8.84 8.84
CA GLY A 198 -9.82 8.64 7.73
C GLY A 198 -10.26 9.93 7.03
N LEU A 199 -10.13 11.09 7.68
CA LEU A 199 -10.61 12.37 7.16
C LEU A 199 -10.10 12.74 5.74
N PRO A 200 -8.84 12.47 5.36
CA PRO A 200 -8.38 12.77 4.00
C PRO A 200 -9.10 11.96 2.91
N ILE A 201 -9.71 10.81 3.23
CA ILE A 201 -10.37 9.93 2.25
C ILE A 201 -11.56 10.61 1.57
N PRO A 202 -12.61 11.08 2.29
CA PRO A 202 -13.72 11.78 1.66
C PRO A 202 -13.28 13.06 0.97
N ILE A 203 -12.31 13.79 1.54
CA ILE A 203 -11.75 15.00 0.93
C ILE A 203 -11.16 14.68 -0.44
N PHE A 204 -10.36 13.61 -0.55
CA PHE A 204 -9.81 13.16 -1.82
C PHE A 204 -10.90 12.89 -2.87
N PHE A 205 -11.94 12.15 -2.53
CA PHE A 205 -13.01 11.84 -3.47
C PHE A 205 -13.82 13.07 -3.90
N ILE A 206 -14.11 14.00 -2.98
CA ILE A 206 -14.79 15.26 -3.29
C ILE A 206 -13.96 16.11 -4.27
N MET A 207 -12.64 16.23 -3.99
CA MET A 207 -11.74 17.00 -4.86
C MET A 207 -11.55 16.35 -6.24
N ASN A 208 -11.60 15.03 -6.33
CA ASN A 208 -11.40 14.33 -7.60
C ASN A 208 -12.67 14.27 -8.46
N ARG A 209 -13.84 14.39 -7.85
CA ARG A 209 -15.14 14.46 -8.56
C ARG A 209 -15.26 15.71 -9.46
N ARG A 210 -14.55 16.79 -9.13
CA ARG A 210 -14.56 18.04 -9.90
C ARG A 210 -13.66 18.01 -11.13
N ASN A 211 -12.82 16.98 -11.29
CA ASN A 211 -11.83 16.87 -12.37
C ASN A 211 -12.13 15.69 -13.32
N SER A 212 -13.21 14.95 -13.13
CA SER A 212 -13.72 13.87 -13.98
C SER A 212 -14.91 14.32 -14.79
#